data_c842dab2ff107f595c42768177321ad3
#
_entry.id   c842dab2ff107f595c42768177321ad3
#
_cell.length_a   1.000
_cell.length_b   1.000
_cell.length_c   1.000
_cell.angle_alpha   90.00
_cell.angle_beta   90.00
_cell.angle_gamma   90.00
#
_symmetry.space_group_name_H-M   'P 1'
#
loop_
_entity.id
_entity.type
_entity.pdbx_description
1 polymer ?
#
loop_
_entity_poly.entity_id
_entity_poly.type
_entity_poly.pdbx_seq_one_letter_code
_entity_poly.pdbx_strand_id
1 'polypeptide(L)'
;IVGTPFSFTDLYAELKGLKGYEVREYPAINEKTGDPLWPERWNLEALNSRRNEMTSIAFTREYLCQPLSSEESLFPEEMIANAKDDSLSLSYYPDPDEHFNYYIGWDPAISANRKADYTCMMVIAMDENRHKRVIHTHHEKGMDFSSQIDKIIELNARFNPVIIEFETNNFAVAFNQVLKEI
;
A
#
# COMPACT_ATOMS: atom_id res chain seq x y z
N ILE A 1 19.85 -9.35 -15.20
CA ILE A 1 18.89 -8.60 -14.37
C ILE A 1 19.61 -8.28 -13.07
N VAL A 2 19.53 -7.01 -12.63
CA VAL A 2 20.17 -6.54 -11.39
C VAL A 2 19.10 -5.82 -10.58
N GLY A 3 19.07 -6.05 -9.27
CA GLY A 3 18.17 -5.38 -8.36
C GLY A 3 18.25 -5.95 -6.95
N THR A 4 17.38 -5.48 -6.06
CA THR A 4 17.30 -5.87 -4.66
C THR A 4 16.13 -6.84 -4.47
N PRO A 5 16.31 -7.97 -3.78
CA PRO A 5 15.20 -8.87 -3.46
C PRO A 5 14.25 -8.19 -2.47
N PHE A 6 12.97 -8.21 -2.78
CA PHE A 6 11.96 -7.46 -2.02
C PHE A 6 11.11 -8.36 -1.13
N SER A 7 10.75 -9.55 -1.64
CA SER A 7 9.96 -10.54 -0.93
C SER A 7 10.36 -11.96 -1.35
N PHE A 8 9.90 -12.96 -0.62
CA PHE A 8 10.12 -14.38 -0.98
C PHE A 8 9.35 -14.83 -2.23
N THR A 9 8.47 -13.98 -2.77
CA THR A 9 7.64 -14.26 -3.95
C THR A 9 7.87 -13.25 -5.07
N ASP A 10 8.97 -12.50 -5.03
CA ASP A 10 9.31 -11.53 -6.05
C ASP A 10 9.94 -12.19 -7.30
N LEU A 11 10.21 -11.38 -8.32
CA LEU A 11 10.83 -11.82 -9.55
C LEU A 11 12.16 -12.57 -9.31
N TYR A 12 12.97 -12.14 -8.33
CA TYR A 12 14.25 -12.80 -8.03
C TYR A 12 14.05 -14.17 -7.40
N ALA A 13 13.05 -14.31 -6.54
CA ALA A 13 12.67 -15.60 -5.98
C ALA A 13 12.18 -16.57 -7.07
N GLU A 14 11.37 -16.10 -8.01
CA GLU A 14 10.93 -16.89 -9.15
C GLU A 14 12.11 -17.31 -10.05
N LEU A 15 13.01 -16.37 -10.39
CA LEU A 15 14.15 -16.64 -11.25
C LEU A 15 15.13 -17.63 -10.63
N LYS A 16 15.29 -17.65 -9.29
CA LYS A 16 16.12 -18.65 -8.59
C LYS A 16 15.69 -20.09 -8.85
N GLY A 17 14.40 -20.33 -9.10
CA GLY A 17 13.82 -21.65 -9.39
C GLY A 17 13.92 -22.07 -10.85
N LEU A 18 14.27 -21.19 -11.77
CA LEU A 18 14.26 -21.46 -13.20
C LEU A 18 15.62 -21.96 -13.72
N LYS A 19 15.59 -23.00 -14.57
CA LYS A 19 16.78 -23.46 -15.27
C LYS A 19 17.27 -22.38 -16.26
N GLY A 20 18.57 -22.12 -16.25
CA GLY A 20 19.21 -21.16 -17.17
C GLY A 20 19.52 -19.80 -16.55
N TYR A 21 19.15 -19.59 -15.30
CA TYR A 21 19.57 -18.41 -14.53
C TYR A 21 20.63 -18.79 -13.51
N GLU A 22 21.73 -18.03 -13.48
CA GLU A 22 22.73 -18.06 -12.41
C GLU A 22 22.47 -16.88 -11.49
N VAL A 23 22.21 -17.14 -10.22
CA VAL A 23 21.94 -16.12 -9.21
C VAL A 23 23.19 -15.85 -8.39
N ARG A 24 23.58 -14.59 -8.29
CA ARG A 24 24.69 -14.12 -7.45
C ARG A 24 24.17 -13.03 -6.52
N GLU A 25 24.39 -13.19 -5.24
CA GLU A 25 24.00 -12.24 -4.19
C GLU A 25 25.25 -11.61 -3.59
N TYR A 26 25.18 -10.30 -3.39
CA TYR A 26 26.28 -9.49 -2.88
C TYR A 26 25.82 -8.68 -1.65
N PRO A 27 25.63 -9.33 -0.50
CA PRO A 27 25.29 -8.62 0.73
C PRO A 27 26.46 -7.72 1.14
N ALA A 28 26.16 -6.52 1.61
CA ALA A 28 27.18 -5.55 2.02
C ALA A 28 28.02 -6.01 3.23
N ILE A 29 27.48 -6.95 4.02
CA ILE A 29 28.17 -7.59 5.14
C ILE A 29 28.10 -9.10 4.95
N ASN A 30 29.23 -9.77 5.03
CA ASN A 30 29.29 -11.22 5.00
C ASN A 30 28.74 -11.79 6.31
N GLU A 31 27.67 -12.58 6.25
CA GLU A 31 27.02 -13.14 7.44
C GLU A 31 27.91 -14.05 8.28
N LYS A 32 28.88 -14.73 7.65
CA LYS A 32 29.75 -15.69 8.34
C LYS A 32 30.92 -15.03 9.04
N THR A 33 31.50 -13.99 8.44
CA THR A 33 32.70 -13.31 8.97
C THR A 33 32.41 -11.99 9.64
N GLY A 34 31.28 -11.38 9.33
CA GLY A 34 30.93 -10.01 9.76
C GLY A 34 31.65 -8.91 8.99
N ASP A 35 32.48 -9.26 8.00
CA ASP A 35 33.27 -8.29 7.26
C ASP A 35 32.44 -7.62 6.17
N PRO A 36 32.72 -6.32 5.89
CA PRO A 36 32.09 -5.63 4.77
C PRO A 36 32.58 -6.18 3.44
N LEU A 37 31.68 -6.31 2.47
CA LEU A 37 32.01 -6.79 1.12
C LEU A 37 32.94 -5.83 0.36
N TRP A 38 32.80 -4.53 0.60
CA TRP A 38 33.58 -3.48 -0.06
C TRP A 38 34.10 -2.45 0.96
N PRO A 39 35.13 -2.82 1.77
CA PRO A 39 35.58 -2.03 2.92
C PRO A 39 36.15 -0.66 2.54
N GLU A 40 36.70 -0.48 1.34
CA GLU A 40 37.27 0.80 0.90
C GLU A 40 36.18 1.88 0.69
N ARG A 41 34.95 1.48 0.39
CA ARG A 41 33.83 2.38 0.19
C ARG A 41 32.79 2.30 1.32
N TRP A 42 32.52 1.10 1.76
CA TRP A 42 31.48 0.77 2.75
C TRP A 42 32.13 -0.04 3.89
N ASN A 43 32.90 0.63 4.74
CA ASN A 43 33.40 0.00 5.96
C ASN A 43 32.27 -0.22 6.98
N LEU A 44 32.54 -0.95 8.06
CA LEU A 44 31.51 -1.26 9.09
C LEU A 44 30.92 0.00 9.76
N GLU A 45 31.73 1.04 9.95
CA GLU A 45 31.27 2.29 10.54
C GLU A 45 30.25 2.99 9.63
N ALA A 46 30.56 3.11 8.34
CA ALA A 46 29.66 3.68 7.34
C ALA A 46 28.36 2.86 7.19
N LEU A 47 28.45 1.53 7.20
CA LEU A 47 27.28 0.64 7.15
C LEU A 47 26.43 0.77 8.42
N ASN A 48 27.02 0.90 9.60
CA ASN A 48 26.30 1.10 10.84
C ASN A 48 25.64 2.48 10.89
N SER A 49 26.30 3.52 10.41
CA SER A 49 25.68 4.84 10.25
C SER A 49 24.45 4.75 9.34
N ARG A 50 24.60 4.10 8.20
CA ARG A 50 23.49 3.91 7.25
C ARG A 50 22.34 3.10 7.83
N ARG A 51 22.64 2.09 8.65
CA ARG A 51 21.64 1.31 9.37
C ARG A 51 20.81 2.17 10.32
N ASN A 52 21.43 3.15 10.97
CA ASN A 52 20.75 4.05 11.91
C ASN A 52 19.91 5.13 11.20
N GLU A 53 20.16 5.39 9.91
CA GLU A 53 19.45 6.39 9.10
C GLU A 53 18.19 5.84 8.46
N MET A 54 17.98 4.53 8.48
CA MET A 54 16.84 3.86 7.83
C MET A 54 16.22 2.83 8.75
N THR A 55 15.06 2.30 8.37
CA THR A 55 14.43 1.21 9.11
C THR A 55 15.26 -0.07 8.98
N SER A 56 15.20 -0.95 9.98
CA SER A 56 15.85 -2.27 9.94
C SER A 56 15.44 -3.09 8.72
N ILE A 57 14.17 -2.98 8.35
CA ILE A 57 13.56 -3.59 7.16
C ILE A 57 14.27 -3.12 5.88
N ALA A 58 14.40 -1.80 5.71
CA ALA A 58 15.05 -1.23 4.54
C ALA A 58 16.52 -1.62 4.47
N PHE A 59 17.24 -1.61 5.59
CA PHE A 59 18.64 -2.01 5.64
C PHE A 59 18.83 -3.49 5.27
N THR A 60 17.98 -4.36 5.80
CA THR A 60 18.05 -5.80 5.54
C THR A 60 17.83 -6.12 4.06
N ARG A 61 16.87 -5.47 3.40
CA ARG A 61 16.66 -5.62 1.96
C ARG A 61 17.81 -5.06 1.13
N GLU A 62 18.11 -3.78 1.33
CA GLU A 62 18.99 -3.01 0.43
C GLU A 62 20.47 -3.37 0.60
N TYR A 63 20.88 -3.69 1.81
CA TYR A 63 22.28 -3.93 2.12
C TYR A 63 22.62 -5.38 2.42
N LEU A 64 21.68 -6.19 2.90
CA LEU A 64 21.94 -7.60 3.21
C LEU A 64 21.38 -8.57 2.16
N CYS A 65 20.67 -8.07 1.14
CA CYS A 65 20.03 -8.90 0.10
C CYS A 65 19.04 -9.93 0.68
N GLN A 66 18.48 -9.67 1.84
CA GLN A 66 17.55 -10.58 2.50
C GLN A 66 16.12 -10.13 2.25
N PRO A 67 15.32 -10.90 1.52
CA PRO A 67 13.90 -10.64 1.42
C PRO A 67 13.25 -10.82 2.79
N LEU A 68 12.26 -10.00 3.09
CA LEU A 68 11.54 -10.11 4.38
C LEU A 68 10.45 -11.17 4.29
N SER A 69 10.27 -11.90 5.38
CA SER A 69 9.11 -12.75 5.57
C SER A 69 7.83 -11.92 5.74
N SER A 70 6.69 -12.55 5.52
CA SER A 70 5.38 -11.96 5.84
C SER A 70 5.26 -11.56 7.31
N GLU A 71 5.98 -12.23 8.21
CA GLU A 71 6.00 -11.97 9.65
C GLU A 71 6.68 -10.64 10.02
N GLU A 72 7.63 -10.18 9.19
CA GLU A 72 8.32 -8.90 9.35
C GLU A 72 7.67 -7.75 8.56
N SER A 73 6.57 -8.05 7.87
CA SER A 73 5.76 -7.06 7.17
C SER A 73 5.05 -6.15 8.17
N LEU A 74 4.84 -4.89 7.81
CA LEU A 74 4.00 -3.94 8.55
C LEU A 74 2.57 -4.49 8.74
N PHE A 75 2.12 -5.29 7.77
CA PHE A 75 0.85 -6.02 7.78
C PHE A 75 1.13 -7.51 7.53
N PRO A 76 1.48 -8.30 8.58
CA PRO A 76 1.63 -9.74 8.46
C PRO A 76 0.35 -10.41 7.94
N GLU A 77 0.48 -11.52 7.22
CA GLU A 77 -0.67 -12.27 6.69
C GLU A 77 -1.66 -12.68 7.78
N GLU A 78 -1.17 -13.06 8.96
CA GLU A 78 -2.00 -13.39 10.12
C GLU A 78 -2.83 -12.19 10.59
N MET A 79 -2.24 -10.98 10.61
CA MET A 79 -2.97 -9.76 10.97
C MET A 79 -4.05 -9.45 9.93
N ILE A 80 -3.75 -9.62 8.65
CA ILE A 80 -4.73 -9.43 7.57
C ILE A 80 -5.85 -10.48 7.67
N ALA A 81 -5.50 -11.75 7.92
CA ALA A 81 -6.47 -12.83 8.08
C ALA A 81 -7.39 -12.60 9.30
N ASN A 82 -6.83 -12.14 10.41
CA ASN A 82 -7.60 -11.82 11.63
C ASN A 82 -8.50 -10.58 11.46
N ALA A 83 -8.13 -9.66 10.58
CA ALA A 83 -8.95 -8.49 10.25
C ALA A 83 -10.09 -8.82 9.25
N LYS A 84 -10.02 -9.98 8.60
CA LYS A 84 -11.02 -10.42 7.66
C LYS A 84 -12.18 -11.06 8.39
N ASP A 85 -13.38 -10.56 8.16
CA ASP A 85 -14.63 -11.13 8.68
C ASP A 85 -15.48 -11.60 7.51
N ASP A 86 -15.52 -12.92 7.29
CA ASP A 86 -16.25 -13.53 6.18
C ASP A 86 -17.77 -13.49 6.38
N SER A 87 -18.25 -13.11 7.57
CA SER A 87 -19.68 -12.88 7.83
C SER A 87 -20.16 -11.54 7.30
N LEU A 88 -19.23 -10.60 7.06
CA LEU A 88 -19.53 -9.28 6.51
C LEU A 88 -19.46 -9.30 4.99
N SER A 89 -20.45 -8.72 4.35
CA SER A 89 -20.44 -8.45 2.92
C SER A 89 -20.30 -6.95 2.66
N LEU A 90 -19.71 -6.60 1.52
CA LEU A 90 -19.72 -5.20 1.09
C LEU A 90 -21.16 -4.75 0.93
N SER A 91 -21.51 -3.63 1.55
CA SER A 91 -22.84 -3.07 1.53
C SER A 91 -22.93 -1.94 0.51
N TYR A 92 -24.05 -1.91 -0.22
CA TYR A 92 -24.38 -0.79 -1.10
C TYR A 92 -25.02 0.39 -0.37
N TYR A 93 -25.55 0.16 0.82
CA TYR A 93 -26.28 1.16 1.60
C TYR A 93 -25.87 1.13 3.06
N PRO A 94 -25.96 2.27 3.76
CA PRO A 94 -25.87 2.31 5.21
C PRO A 94 -26.86 1.32 5.84
N ASP A 95 -26.45 0.69 6.94
CA ASP A 95 -27.38 -0.10 7.73
C ASP A 95 -28.33 0.86 8.49
N PRO A 96 -29.64 0.78 8.29
CA PRO A 96 -30.58 1.67 8.96
C PRO A 96 -30.72 1.42 10.46
N ASP A 97 -30.35 0.22 10.92
CA ASP A 97 -30.48 -0.21 12.32
C ASP A 97 -29.19 0.05 13.13
N GLU A 98 -28.08 0.41 12.49
CA GLU A 98 -26.80 0.66 13.14
C GLU A 98 -26.40 2.14 13.02
N HIS A 99 -25.94 2.73 14.11
CA HIS A 99 -25.42 4.10 14.14
C HIS A 99 -23.92 4.11 13.84
N PHE A 100 -23.57 4.32 12.57
CA PHE A 100 -22.19 4.47 12.14
C PHE A 100 -21.87 5.89 11.71
N ASN A 101 -20.65 6.31 11.97
CA ASN A 101 -20.01 7.40 11.23
C ASN A 101 -19.32 6.83 10.00
N TYR A 102 -19.59 7.40 8.84
CA TYR A 102 -18.98 6.96 7.58
C TYR A 102 -17.84 7.87 7.19
N TYR A 103 -16.81 7.28 6.62
CA TYR A 103 -15.62 7.95 6.11
C TYR A 103 -15.33 7.43 4.72
N ILE A 104 -14.91 8.29 3.80
CA ILE A 104 -14.51 7.88 2.46
C ILE A 104 -13.06 8.23 2.27
N GLY A 105 -12.23 7.23 1.93
CA GLY A 105 -10.88 7.40 1.40
C GLY A 105 -10.91 7.28 -0.12
N TRP A 106 -10.25 8.18 -0.80
CA TRP A 106 -10.19 8.20 -2.26
C TRP A 106 -8.76 8.41 -2.75
N ASP A 107 -8.29 7.44 -3.54
CA ASP A 107 -7.03 7.50 -4.28
C ASP A 107 -7.34 7.69 -5.78
N PRO A 108 -7.23 8.93 -6.30
CA PRO A 108 -7.59 9.25 -7.67
C PRO A 108 -6.49 8.88 -8.66
N ALA A 109 -6.80 8.12 -9.71
CA ALA A 109 -5.91 7.96 -10.85
C ALA A 109 -5.97 9.17 -11.79
N ILE A 110 -4.80 9.62 -12.22
CA ILE A 110 -4.66 10.86 -13.03
C ILE A 110 -4.98 10.66 -14.52
N SER A 111 -4.93 9.43 -15.01
CA SER A 111 -4.98 9.14 -16.44
C SER A 111 -6.09 8.17 -16.79
N ALA A 112 -6.92 8.56 -17.75
CA ALA A 112 -7.94 7.69 -18.36
C ALA A 112 -7.38 6.62 -19.32
N ASN A 113 -6.06 6.49 -19.44
CA ASN A 113 -5.44 5.50 -20.30
C ASN A 113 -5.57 4.09 -19.71
N ARG A 114 -5.78 3.06 -20.54
CA ARG A 114 -5.82 1.65 -20.12
C ARG A 114 -4.54 1.14 -19.41
N LYS A 115 -3.43 1.88 -19.52
CA LYS A 115 -2.18 1.64 -18.79
C LYS A 115 -2.05 2.46 -17.51
N ALA A 116 -3.06 3.28 -17.16
CA ALA A 116 -3.08 4.08 -15.94
C ALA A 116 -3.21 3.22 -14.70
N ASP A 117 -2.95 3.82 -13.56
CA ASP A 117 -3.25 3.24 -12.26
C ASP A 117 -4.77 3.11 -12.03
N TYR A 118 -5.12 2.40 -10.99
CA TYR A 118 -6.51 2.25 -10.59
C TYR A 118 -6.96 3.46 -9.75
N THR A 119 -8.19 3.92 -10.00
CA THR A 119 -8.90 4.74 -9.02
C THR A 119 -9.46 3.82 -7.95
N CYS A 120 -9.21 4.14 -6.70
CA CYS A 120 -9.77 3.40 -5.56
C CYS A 120 -10.56 4.34 -4.65
N MET A 121 -11.77 3.93 -4.30
CA MET A 121 -12.58 4.61 -3.29
C MET A 121 -13.05 3.58 -2.28
N MET A 122 -12.89 3.88 -1.00
CA MET A 122 -13.23 2.97 0.09
C MET A 122 -14.12 3.67 1.10
N VAL A 123 -15.22 3.03 1.47
CA VAL A 123 -16.11 3.52 2.53
C VAL A 123 -15.88 2.70 3.80
N ILE A 124 -15.57 3.41 4.87
CA ILE A 124 -15.35 2.83 6.19
C ILE A 124 -16.50 3.28 7.11
N ALA A 125 -17.16 2.31 7.73
CA ALA A 125 -18.10 2.54 8.83
C ALA A 125 -17.35 2.42 10.16
N MET A 126 -17.60 3.35 11.09
CA MET A 126 -17.04 3.35 12.43
C MET A 126 -18.16 3.45 13.47
N ASP A 127 -18.22 2.49 14.39
CA ASP A 127 -19.17 2.46 15.48
C ASP A 127 -18.77 3.40 16.65
N GLU A 128 -19.63 3.47 17.68
CA GLU A 128 -19.38 4.26 18.89
C GLU A 128 -18.14 3.80 19.68
N ASN A 129 -17.77 2.53 19.55
CA ASN A 129 -16.58 1.96 20.19
C ASN A 129 -15.30 2.13 19.34
N ARG A 130 -15.42 2.85 18.21
CA ARG A 130 -14.35 3.08 17.22
C ARG A 130 -13.90 1.82 16.48
N HIS A 131 -14.68 0.76 16.46
CA HIS A 131 -14.42 -0.35 15.54
C HIS A 131 -14.70 0.10 14.12
N LYS A 132 -13.80 -0.24 13.22
CA LYS A 132 -13.85 0.16 11.82
C LYS A 132 -14.11 -1.05 10.95
N ARG A 133 -15.03 -0.89 9.99
CA ARG A 133 -15.37 -1.91 9.00
C ARG A 133 -15.29 -1.30 7.62
N VAL A 134 -14.63 -1.95 6.68
CA VAL A 134 -14.73 -1.60 5.26
C VAL A 134 -16.04 -2.17 4.74
N ILE A 135 -16.96 -1.30 4.36
CA ILE A 135 -18.31 -1.71 3.95
C ILE A 135 -18.53 -1.59 2.44
N HIS A 136 -17.76 -0.73 1.76
CA HIS A 136 -17.85 -0.56 0.33
C HIS A 136 -16.50 -0.24 -0.28
N THR A 137 -16.23 -0.79 -1.46
CA THR A 137 -15.06 -0.44 -2.26
C THR A 137 -15.45 -0.24 -3.71
N HIS A 138 -14.88 0.78 -4.32
CA HIS A 138 -14.90 0.96 -5.77
C HIS A 138 -13.45 0.97 -6.25
N HIS A 139 -13.12 0.10 -7.19
CA HIS A 139 -11.77 -0.08 -7.69
C HIS A 139 -11.84 -0.27 -9.19
N GLU A 140 -11.51 0.77 -9.95
CA GLU A 140 -11.68 0.78 -11.40
C GLU A 140 -10.49 1.44 -12.09
N LYS A 141 -10.14 0.89 -13.26
CA LYS A 141 -9.04 1.36 -14.08
C LYS A 141 -9.52 2.24 -15.22
N GLY A 142 -8.84 3.37 -15.42
CA GLY A 142 -9.10 4.23 -16.56
C GLY A 142 -10.34 5.12 -16.41
N MET A 143 -10.76 5.41 -15.20
CA MET A 143 -11.79 6.41 -14.93
C MET A 143 -11.27 7.80 -15.29
N ASP A 144 -12.04 8.53 -16.06
CA ASP A 144 -11.77 9.95 -16.29
C ASP A 144 -12.16 10.80 -15.06
N PHE A 145 -11.75 12.05 -15.06
CA PHE A 145 -11.99 12.98 -13.97
C PHE A 145 -13.50 13.13 -13.64
N SER A 146 -14.34 13.27 -14.66
CA SER A 146 -15.78 13.46 -14.47
C SER A 146 -16.41 12.23 -13.83
N SER A 147 -16.08 11.04 -14.32
CA SER A 147 -16.57 9.76 -13.76
C SER A 147 -16.16 9.56 -12.32
N GLN A 148 -14.96 10.00 -11.93
CA GLN A 148 -14.51 9.95 -10.53
C GLN A 148 -15.31 10.90 -9.65
N ILE A 149 -15.59 12.12 -10.12
CA ILE A 149 -16.44 13.08 -9.40
C ILE A 149 -17.87 12.55 -9.26
N ASP A 150 -18.48 12.04 -10.34
CA ASP A 150 -19.82 11.48 -10.29
C ASP A 150 -19.91 10.33 -9.27
N LYS A 151 -18.86 9.50 -9.21
CA LYS A 151 -18.81 8.41 -8.24
C LYS A 151 -18.66 8.88 -6.80
N ILE A 152 -17.88 9.90 -6.54
CA ILE A 152 -17.75 10.48 -5.20
C ILE A 152 -19.08 11.16 -4.77
N ILE A 153 -19.76 11.84 -5.68
CA ILE A 153 -21.09 12.43 -5.41
C ILE A 153 -22.10 11.33 -5.06
N GLU A 154 -22.11 10.25 -5.83
CA GLU A 154 -22.96 9.08 -5.56
C GLU A 154 -22.70 8.50 -4.17
N LEU A 155 -21.43 8.28 -3.82
CA LEU A 155 -21.05 7.75 -2.51
C LEU A 155 -21.39 8.73 -1.37
N ASN A 156 -21.16 10.02 -1.58
CA ASN A 156 -21.52 11.07 -0.63
C ASN A 156 -23.04 11.08 -0.35
N ALA A 157 -23.86 11.07 -1.39
CA ALA A 157 -25.31 11.04 -1.26
C ALA A 157 -25.84 9.77 -0.58
N ARG A 158 -25.13 8.64 -0.77
CA ARG A 158 -25.52 7.33 -0.25
C ARG A 158 -25.15 7.15 1.22
N PHE A 159 -23.94 7.52 1.61
CA PHE A 159 -23.40 7.23 2.94
C PHE A 159 -23.38 8.44 3.86
N ASN A 160 -23.57 9.65 3.35
CA ASN A 160 -23.47 10.91 4.10
C ASN A 160 -22.24 10.93 5.04
N PRO A 161 -21.01 10.81 4.49
CA PRO A 161 -19.80 10.65 5.27
C PRO A 161 -19.49 11.91 6.09
N VAL A 162 -18.86 11.73 7.24
CA VAL A 162 -18.33 12.82 8.07
C VAL A 162 -17.17 13.52 7.37
N ILE A 163 -16.33 12.73 6.66
CA ILE A 163 -15.15 13.21 5.95
C ILE A 163 -14.97 12.41 4.66
N ILE A 164 -14.60 13.10 3.60
CA ILE A 164 -14.04 12.52 2.37
C ILE A 164 -12.58 12.97 2.32
N GLU A 165 -11.66 12.02 2.41
CA GLU A 165 -10.22 12.26 2.35
C GLU A 165 -9.66 11.72 1.04
N PHE A 166 -8.82 12.50 0.38
CA PHE A 166 -8.16 12.08 -0.86
C PHE A 166 -6.73 12.59 -0.94
N GLU A 167 -5.90 11.83 -1.67
CA GLU A 167 -4.50 12.20 -1.86
C GLU A 167 -4.38 13.46 -2.71
N THR A 168 -3.72 14.49 -2.15
CA THR A 168 -3.51 15.78 -2.79
C THR A 168 -2.18 15.80 -3.56
N ASN A 169 -2.22 15.30 -4.77
CA ASN A 169 -1.17 15.59 -5.74
C ASN A 169 -1.62 16.73 -6.68
N ASN A 170 -0.94 16.99 -7.77
CA ASN A 170 -1.09 18.16 -8.65
C ASN A 170 -2.53 18.50 -9.14
N PHE A 171 -3.51 17.65 -8.88
CA PHE A 171 -4.93 17.83 -9.26
C PHE A 171 -5.85 18.25 -8.10
N ALA A 172 -5.32 18.36 -6.89
CA ALA A 172 -6.07 18.74 -5.70
C ALA A 172 -6.86 20.05 -5.87
N VAL A 173 -6.35 21.00 -6.63
CA VAL A 173 -7.02 22.29 -6.86
C VAL A 173 -8.32 22.10 -7.64
N ALA A 174 -8.32 21.26 -8.66
CA ALA A 174 -9.51 21.00 -9.48
C ALA A 174 -10.57 20.21 -8.68
N PHE A 175 -10.16 19.18 -7.93
CA PHE A 175 -11.05 18.43 -7.05
C PHE A 175 -11.65 19.30 -5.94
N ASN A 176 -10.84 20.12 -5.28
CA ASN A 176 -11.32 21.04 -4.23
C ASN A 176 -12.31 22.09 -4.72
N GLN A 177 -12.22 22.52 -5.97
CA GLN A 177 -13.19 23.45 -6.54
C GLN A 177 -14.57 22.81 -6.69
N VAL A 178 -14.62 21.59 -7.24
CA VAL A 178 -15.86 20.85 -7.47
C VAL A 178 -16.49 20.37 -6.14
N LEU A 179 -15.68 19.86 -5.21
CA LEU A 179 -16.16 19.33 -3.93
C LEU A 179 -16.65 20.41 -2.94
N LYS A 180 -16.31 21.68 -3.13
CA LYS A 180 -16.85 22.79 -2.33
C LYS A 180 -18.26 23.21 -2.73
N GLU A 181 -18.74 22.75 -3.87
CA GLU A 181 -20.07 23.04 -4.41
C GLU A 181 -21.10 21.94 -4.09
N ILE A 182 -20.65 20.87 -3.42
CA ILE A 182 -21.45 19.72 -2.95
C ILE A 182 -21.69 19.86 -1.44
#